data_e0016180142f95ace9a11d2239ab4f78
#
_entry.id   e0016180142f95ace9a11d2239ab4f78
#
_cell.length_a   1.000
_cell.length_b   1.000
_cell.length_c   1.000
_cell.angle_alpha   90.00
_cell.angle_beta   90.00
_cell.angle_gamma   90.00
#
_symmetry.space_group_name_H-M   'P 1'
#
loop_
_entity.id
_entity.type
_entity.pdbx_description
1 polymer ?
#
loop_
_entity_poly.entity_id
_entity_poly.type
_entity_poly.pdbx_seq_one_letter_code
_entity_poly.pdbx_strand_id
1 'polypeptide(L)'
;MTPLGQLVFFAQFLHAGGRWVDFCNEAPFGFTSPNAPSHEDVLGSLLLSILCGHTRYAHVNALRFDTVTPPMLGMGKVVSEDSARRNLKKLDQIGARRWQGKHLRATWERLLCEPWMLDIDTTVKTVFGRQEGAEVGYNPHKPGRPSHAYHTYWIARLRLCLDVEVRPGNQSSASHGMPGLWELIDSLPSTQRPHAIRGDCNYGSEGVMAECEARNIPYLFKIRQTAKVKTLIDALEQKGGWLDCGQGFEGIEGELRLSGWSRQRRVIVARRRIQAEGGEAQKTALPLLTQCGELPMELVSYDYIVLVTTMPYEAPALVALYRERGDAENPFDELKNQWGWAGFTTQDLDRCQVTARFIAQIYNWWSLYARLVDRQRHREAVTTRPELLGGVARQTRHAGQTRISVNLSHAKSTKIKAQLSEASAFLQSLLTTAEQLTNPQRWERILLRIFENFISQKNLHAILPTPATG
;
A
#
# COMPACT_ATOMS: atom_id res chain seq x y z
N MET A 1 -2.31 34.18 -0.70
CA MET A 1 -1.32 33.34 -1.39
C MET A 1 -1.18 32.04 -0.65
N THR A 2 -0.84 30.96 -1.33
CA THR A 2 -0.61 29.62 -0.71
C THR A 2 0.63 28.98 -1.30
N PRO A 3 1.41 28.18 -0.52
CA PRO A 3 2.51 27.36 -1.05
C PRO A 3 2.04 26.06 -1.73
N LEU A 4 0.73 25.73 -1.61
CA LEU A 4 0.11 24.54 -2.20
C LEU A 4 -0.56 24.87 -3.54
N GLY A 5 0.11 25.66 -4.37
CA GLY A 5 -0.48 26.26 -5.57
C GLY A 5 -1.01 25.25 -6.60
N GLN A 6 -0.40 24.09 -6.69
CA GLN A 6 -0.81 23.05 -7.64
C GLN A 6 -1.96 22.18 -7.10
N LEU A 7 -2.42 22.39 -5.86
CA LEU A 7 -3.59 21.69 -5.31
C LEU A 7 -4.82 21.79 -6.21
N VAL A 8 -4.95 22.88 -6.95
CA VAL A 8 -6.08 23.09 -7.89
C VAL A 8 -6.22 21.96 -8.90
N PHE A 9 -5.13 21.38 -9.39
CA PHE A 9 -5.15 20.26 -10.34
C PHE A 9 -5.57 18.95 -9.67
N PHE A 10 -5.12 18.69 -8.45
CA PHE A 10 -5.57 17.55 -7.68
C PHE A 10 -7.05 17.67 -7.29
N ALA A 11 -7.49 18.87 -6.89
CA ALA A 11 -8.90 19.14 -6.63
C ALA A 11 -9.77 18.94 -7.88
N GLN A 12 -9.28 19.39 -9.06
CA GLN A 12 -9.95 19.14 -10.34
C GLN A 12 -10.08 17.64 -10.65
N PHE A 13 -9.01 16.85 -10.40
CA PHE A 13 -9.04 15.39 -10.55
C PHE A 13 -10.12 14.75 -9.68
N LEU A 14 -10.17 15.10 -8.39
CA LEU A 14 -11.17 14.59 -7.46
C LEU A 14 -12.60 15.02 -7.84
N HIS A 15 -12.77 16.25 -8.30
CA HIS A 15 -14.05 16.80 -8.73
C HIS A 15 -14.53 16.14 -10.03
N ALA A 16 -13.68 16.00 -11.03
CA ALA A 16 -14.04 15.38 -12.32
C ALA A 16 -14.56 13.94 -12.13
N GLY A 17 -13.95 13.19 -11.21
CA GLY A 17 -14.41 11.83 -10.85
C GLY A 17 -15.55 11.78 -9.84
N GLY A 18 -15.99 12.91 -9.28
CA GLY A 18 -16.99 12.97 -8.21
C GLY A 18 -16.50 12.44 -6.86
N ARG A 19 -15.21 12.07 -6.75
CA ARG A 19 -14.70 11.29 -5.61
C ARG A 19 -14.73 12.04 -4.29
N TRP A 20 -14.38 13.31 -4.30
CA TRP A 20 -14.35 14.11 -3.08
C TRP A 20 -15.75 14.48 -2.59
N VAL A 21 -16.59 14.92 -3.50
CA VAL A 21 -17.97 15.35 -3.17
C VAL A 21 -18.78 14.16 -2.63
N ASP A 22 -18.73 13.01 -3.32
CA ASP A 22 -19.43 11.81 -2.88
C ASP A 22 -18.89 11.33 -1.51
N PHE A 23 -17.58 11.38 -1.29
CA PHE A 23 -16.94 11.01 -0.02
C PHE A 23 -17.40 11.89 1.14
N CYS A 24 -17.47 13.19 0.93
CA CYS A 24 -17.92 14.12 1.97
C CYS A 24 -19.42 14.00 2.25
N ASN A 25 -20.25 13.92 1.20
CA ASN A 25 -21.70 13.86 1.36
C ASN A 25 -22.16 12.58 2.06
N GLU A 26 -21.48 11.47 1.83
CA GLU A 26 -21.83 10.17 2.41
C GLU A 26 -21.17 9.93 3.78
N ALA A 27 -20.36 10.85 4.27
CA ALA A 27 -19.70 10.70 5.57
C ALA A 27 -20.75 10.65 6.70
N PRO A 28 -20.73 9.62 7.58
CA PRO A 28 -21.78 9.40 8.56
C PRO A 28 -21.62 10.30 9.80
N PHE A 29 -21.43 11.60 9.59
CA PHE A 29 -21.39 12.57 10.67
C PHE A 29 -22.82 12.95 11.09
N GLY A 30 -23.21 12.61 12.31
CA GLY A 30 -24.49 13.02 12.89
C GLY A 30 -24.45 14.46 13.47
N PHE A 31 -24.17 15.46 12.66
CA PHE A 31 -24.16 16.85 13.12
C PHE A 31 -25.58 17.39 13.35
N THR A 32 -25.85 17.81 14.56
CA THR A 32 -27.16 18.36 14.94
C THR A 32 -27.12 19.87 15.23
N SER A 33 -25.94 20.44 15.45
CA SER A 33 -25.77 21.86 15.77
C SER A 33 -25.70 22.71 14.50
N PRO A 34 -26.39 23.83 14.40
CA PRO A 34 -26.29 24.78 13.29
C PRO A 34 -24.88 25.39 13.17
N ASN A 35 -24.08 25.36 14.24
CA ASN A 35 -22.69 25.82 14.25
C ASN A 35 -21.68 24.71 14.01
N ALA A 36 -22.11 23.49 13.65
CA ALA A 36 -21.21 22.41 13.28
C ALA A 36 -20.41 22.78 12.00
N PRO A 37 -19.14 22.39 11.91
CA PRO A 37 -18.42 22.53 10.66
C PRO A 37 -19.05 21.63 9.59
N SER A 38 -18.88 21.98 8.30
CA SER A 38 -19.30 21.10 7.22
C SER A 38 -18.44 19.82 7.19
N HIS A 39 -18.92 18.79 6.47
CA HIS A 39 -18.15 17.56 6.26
C HIS A 39 -16.84 17.86 5.54
N GLU A 40 -16.91 18.76 4.53
CA GLU A 40 -15.75 19.21 3.76
C GLU A 40 -14.74 19.92 4.65
N ASP A 41 -15.19 20.74 5.62
CA ASP A 41 -14.30 21.44 6.55
C ASP A 41 -13.51 20.45 7.41
N VAL A 42 -14.17 19.42 7.95
CA VAL A 42 -13.52 18.42 8.82
C VAL A 42 -12.59 17.53 8.03
N LEU A 43 -13.11 16.90 6.98
CA LEU A 43 -12.35 15.94 6.15
C LEU A 43 -11.28 16.64 5.33
N GLY A 44 -11.57 17.81 4.77
CA GLY A 44 -10.64 18.60 3.99
C GLY A 44 -9.48 19.14 4.82
N SER A 45 -9.70 19.51 6.08
CA SER A 45 -8.62 19.90 6.99
C SER A 45 -7.61 18.77 7.20
N LEU A 46 -8.09 17.54 7.34
CA LEU A 46 -7.24 16.36 7.46
C LEU A 46 -6.58 16.00 6.12
N LEU A 47 -7.33 16.05 5.01
CA LEU A 47 -6.79 15.81 3.66
C LEU A 47 -5.62 16.76 3.37
N LEU A 48 -5.79 18.05 3.59
CA LEU A 48 -4.73 19.04 3.41
C LEU A 48 -3.53 18.76 4.31
N SER A 49 -3.77 18.43 5.58
CA SER A 49 -2.70 18.10 6.52
C SER A 49 -1.90 16.87 6.08
N ILE A 50 -2.57 15.81 5.64
CA ILE A 50 -1.94 14.58 5.16
C ILE A 50 -1.17 14.84 3.85
N LEU A 51 -1.74 15.61 2.92
CA LEU A 51 -1.07 16.01 1.68
C LEU A 51 0.21 16.83 1.95
N CYS A 52 0.21 17.66 2.98
CA CYS A 52 1.40 18.40 3.41
C CYS A 52 2.47 17.52 4.07
N GLY A 53 2.23 16.23 4.25
CA GLY A 53 3.16 15.33 4.94
C GLY A 53 3.15 15.48 6.46
N HIS A 54 2.11 16.09 7.01
CA HIS A 54 1.95 16.19 8.45
C HIS A 54 1.70 14.82 9.07
N THR A 55 2.18 14.65 10.31
CA THR A 55 2.10 13.37 11.04
C THR A 55 1.36 13.50 12.37
N ARG A 56 0.89 14.68 12.71
CA ARG A 56 0.16 14.94 13.97
C ARG A 56 -1.07 15.80 13.72
N TYR A 57 -2.14 15.54 14.46
CA TYR A 57 -3.34 16.39 14.42
C TYR A 57 -3.04 17.87 14.71
N ALA A 58 -2.09 18.14 15.62
CA ALA A 58 -1.68 19.51 15.95
C ALA A 58 -1.19 20.31 14.74
N HIS A 59 -0.62 19.64 13.75
CA HIS A 59 -0.11 20.30 12.54
C HIS A 59 -1.24 20.87 11.65
N VAL A 60 -2.49 20.42 11.80
CA VAL A 60 -3.67 21.01 11.13
C VAL A 60 -3.77 22.50 11.41
N ASN A 61 -3.39 22.93 12.61
CA ASN A 61 -3.48 24.33 12.99
C ASN A 61 -2.58 25.24 12.14
N ALA A 62 -1.48 24.74 11.59
CA ALA A 62 -0.59 25.51 10.70
C ALA A 62 -1.28 25.91 9.38
N LEU A 63 -2.33 25.18 8.97
CA LEU A 63 -3.06 25.43 7.72
C LEU A 63 -4.22 26.43 7.88
N ARG A 64 -4.57 26.82 9.11
CA ARG A 64 -5.76 27.66 9.39
C ARG A 64 -5.69 29.08 8.82
N PHE A 65 -4.50 29.55 8.53
CA PHE A 65 -4.28 30.87 7.94
C PHE A 65 -4.28 30.84 6.39
N ASP A 66 -4.33 29.67 5.77
CA ASP A 66 -4.49 29.56 4.33
C ASP A 66 -5.96 29.75 3.94
N THR A 67 -6.23 30.83 3.24
CA THR A 67 -7.58 31.17 2.75
C THR A 67 -7.76 30.83 1.26
N VAL A 68 -6.74 30.30 0.61
CA VAL A 68 -6.73 30.00 -0.83
C VAL A 68 -7.04 28.54 -1.11
N THR A 69 -6.44 27.62 -0.36
CA THR A 69 -6.63 26.18 -0.59
C THR A 69 -7.98 25.63 -0.17
N PRO A 70 -8.60 26.05 0.97
CA PRO A 70 -9.88 25.49 1.39
C PRO A 70 -10.98 25.58 0.32
N PRO A 71 -11.21 26.73 -0.34
CA PRO A 71 -12.25 26.84 -1.37
C PRO A 71 -12.03 25.90 -2.58
N MET A 72 -10.79 25.47 -2.87
CA MET A 72 -10.52 24.53 -3.96
C MET A 72 -11.14 23.14 -3.70
N LEU A 73 -11.37 22.82 -2.42
CA LEU A 73 -11.98 21.56 -1.96
C LEU A 73 -13.44 21.77 -1.48
N GLY A 74 -14.05 22.92 -1.78
CA GLY A 74 -15.41 23.22 -1.31
C GLY A 74 -15.51 23.51 0.18
N MET A 75 -14.39 23.75 0.86
CA MET A 75 -14.33 24.07 2.29
C MET A 75 -14.59 25.54 2.53
N GLY A 76 -15.28 25.84 3.64
CA GLY A 76 -15.39 27.21 4.15
C GLY A 76 -14.17 27.62 4.97
N LYS A 77 -13.56 26.68 5.68
CA LYS A 77 -12.40 26.94 6.56
C LYS A 77 -11.62 25.66 6.89
N VAL A 78 -10.39 25.82 7.35
CA VAL A 78 -9.66 24.76 8.04
C VAL A 78 -10.08 24.76 9.52
N VAL A 79 -10.60 23.62 10.01
CA VAL A 79 -10.99 23.47 11.41
C VAL A 79 -9.78 23.35 12.33
N SER A 80 -9.98 23.58 13.64
CA SER A 80 -8.91 23.31 14.62
C SER A 80 -8.67 21.81 14.79
N GLU A 81 -7.46 21.45 15.21
CA GLU A 81 -7.10 20.09 15.59
C GLU A 81 -8.15 19.43 16.48
N ASP A 82 -8.56 20.14 17.53
CA ASP A 82 -9.51 19.66 18.52
C ASP A 82 -10.90 19.42 17.92
N SER A 83 -11.33 20.30 17.01
CA SER A 83 -12.57 20.12 16.25
C SER A 83 -12.47 18.88 15.34
N ALA A 84 -11.38 18.70 14.60
CA ALA A 84 -11.16 17.53 13.77
C ALA A 84 -11.25 16.25 14.60
N ARG A 85 -10.50 16.15 15.70
CA ARG A 85 -10.49 14.98 16.59
C ARG A 85 -11.84 14.67 17.22
N ARG A 86 -12.57 15.69 17.70
CA ARG A 86 -13.90 15.51 18.30
C ARG A 86 -14.93 15.02 17.28
N ASN A 87 -14.87 15.51 16.04
CA ASN A 87 -15.82 15.10 15.03
C ASN A 87 -15.52 13.67 14.55
N LEU A 88 -14.26 13.28 14.36
CA LEU A 88 -13.91 11.90 14.06
C LEU A 88 -14.35 10.91 15.16
N LYS A 89 -14.32 11.33 16.43
CA LYS A 89 -14.77 10.48 17.54
C LYS A 89 -16.27 10.21 17.54
N LYS A 90 -17.07 11.08 16.88
CA LYS A 90 -18.52 10.91 16.77
C LYS A 90 -18.96 9.96 15.67
N LEU A 91 -18.03 9.53 14.81
CA LEU A 91 -18.35 8.57 13.76
C LEU A 91 -18.71 7.22 14.36
N ASP A 92 -19.87 6.71 13.98
CA ASP A 92 -20.24 5.31 14.24
C ASP A 92 -19.29 4.37 13.48
N GLN A 93 -18.76 3.36 14.16
CA GLN A 93 -17.76 2.47 13.61
C GLN A 93 -18.26 1.64 12.42
N ILE A 94 -19.50 1.14 12.50
CA ILE A 94 -20.10 0.34 11.43
C ILE A 94 -20.32 1.23 10.20
N GLY A 95 -20.90 2.41 10.42
CA GLY A 95 -21.11 3.39 9.37
C GLY A 95 -19.81 3.89 8.74
N ALA A 96 -18.80 4.20 9.58
CA ALA A 96 -17.49 4.62 9.12
C ALA A 96 -16.79 3.55 8.28
N ARG A 97 -16.83 2.28 8.72
CA ARG A 97 -16.27 1.15 7.97
C ARG A 97 -16.93 0.99 6.61
N ARG A 98 -18.27 1.04 6.58
CA ARG A 98 -19.05 0.94 5.34
C ARG A 98 -18.75 2.09 4.38
N TRP A 99 -18.77 3.31 4.89
CA TRP A 99 -18.49 4.52 4.13
C TRP A 99 -17.08 4.50 3.53
N GLN A 100 -16.05 4.38 4.36
CA GLN A 100 -14.66 4.36 3.91
C GLN A 100 -14.37 3.16 3.00
N GLY A 101 -14.88 1.97 3.32
CA GLY A 101 -14.72 0.78 2.49
C GLY A 101 -15.32 0.94 1.09
N LYS A 102 -16.53 1.55 0.98
CA LYS A 102 -17.15 1.88 -0.32
C LYS A 102 -16.26 2.78 -1.17
N HIS A 103 -15.75 3.86 -0.58
CA HIS A 103 -14.96 4.84 -1.33
C HIS A 103 -13.54 4.35 -1.65
N LEU A 104 -12.93 3.58 -0.75
CA LEU A 104 -11.65 2.96 -1.00
C LEU A 104 -11.77 1.94 -2.14
N ARG A 105 -12.80 1.09 -2.11
CA ARG A 105 -13.14 0.14 -3.17
C ARG A 105 -13.32 0.81 -4.53
N ALA A 106 -13.96 1.97 -4.58
CA ALA A 106 -14.14 2.72 -5.82
C ALA A 106 -12.81 3.16 -6.49
N THR A 107 -11.69 3.15 -5.77
CA THR A 107 -10.38 3.49 -6.35
C THR A 107 -9.73 2.33 -7.11
N TRP A 108 -10.17 1.10 -6.88
CA TRP A 108 -9.50 -0.08 -7.42
C TRP A 108 -10.43 -1.15 -8.03
N GLU A 109 -11.72 -1.17 -7.71
CA GLU A 109 -12.63 -2.25 -8.13
C GLU A 109 -12.65 -2.47 -9.65
N ARG A 110 -12.68 -1.38 -10.44
CA ARG A 110 -12.66 -1.46 -11.90
C ARG A 110 -11.34 -1.98 -12.50
N LEU A 111 -10.30 -2.06 -11.69
CA LEU A 111 -8.98 -2.54 -12.09
C LEU A 111 -8.83 -4.06 -11.89
N LEU A 112 -9.81 -4.72 -11.26
CA LEU A 112 -9.80 -6.16 -10.98
C LEU A 112 -10.37 -7.00 -12.13
N CYS A 113 -10.42 -6.47 -13.34
CA CYS A 113 -10.86 -7.19 -14.54
C CYS A 113 -9.78 -8.10 -15.15
N GLU A 114 -8.53 -7.92 -14.75
CA GLU A 114 -7.37 -8.69 -15.17
C GLU A 114 -6.80 -9.52 -14.00
N PRO A 115 -6.07 -10.62 -14.26
CA PRO A 115 -5.43 -11.39 -13.21
C PRO A 115 -4.52 -10.51 -12.35
N TRP A 116 -4.72 -10.55 -11.04
CA TRP A 116 -3.96 -9.74 -10.09
C TRP A 116 -3.51 -10.54 -8.88
N MET A 117 -2.39 -10.09 -8.28
CA MET A 117 -1.83 -10.66 -7.07
C MET A 117 -2.24 -9.83 -5.87
N LEU A 118 -2.71 -10.49 -4.82
CA LEU A 118 -2.98 -9.86 -3.54
C LEU A 118 -1.76 -10.01 -2.63
N ASP A 119 -1.12 -8.91 -2.28
CA ASP A 119 -0.10 -8.87 -1.24
C ASP A 119 -0.74 -8.56 0.11
N ILE A 120 -0.43 -9.40 1.09
CA ILE A 120 -0.83 -9.22 2.48
C ILE A 120 0.39 -9.01 3.35
N ASP A 121 0.31 -8.03 4.23
CA ASP A 121 1.39 -7.76 5.17
C ASP A 121 0.88 -7.05 6.42
N THR A 122 1.69 -7.08 7.47
CA THR A 122 1.41 -6.38 8.72
C THR A 122 2.59 -5.53 9.13
N THR A 123 2.29 -4.28 9.39
CA THR A 123 3.27 -3.37 9.93
C THR A 123 2.88 -2.91 11.34
N VAL A 124 3.86 -2.58 12.17
CA VAL A 124 3.61 -2.11 13.54
C VAL A 124 3.88 -0.62 13.68
N LYS A 125 3.02 0.03 14.45
CA LYS A 125 3.19 1.41 14.89
C LYS A 125 3.48 1.42 16.37
N THR A 126 4.72 1.76 16.76
CA THR A 126 5.08 1.91 18.18
C THR A 126 4.29 3.04 18.82
N VAL A 127 3.76 2.80 20.00
CA VAL A 127 2.97 3.75 20.78
C VAL A 127 3.72 4.07 22.08
N PHE A 128 3.74 5.35 22.46
CA PHE A 128 4.50 5.85 23.62
C PHE A 128 3.61 6.32 24.77
N GLY A 129 2.38 5.85 24.85
CA GLY A 129 1.42 6.23 25.87
C GLY A 129 0.46 5.08 26.20
N ARG A 130 -0.60 5.40 26.93
CA ARG A 130 -1.67 4.46 27.33
C ARG A 130 -2.87 4.58 26.39
N GLN A 131 -2.63 4.51 25.08
CA GLN A 131 -3.69 4.51 24.10
C GLN A 131 -4.44 3.17 24.13
N GLU A 132 -5.71 3.19 23.81
CA GLU A 132 -6.51 2.00 23.62
C GLU A 132 -5.86 1.08 22.58
N GLY A 133 -5.78 -0.23 22.85
CA GLY A 133 -5.12 -1.20 21.98
C GLY A 133 -3.59 -1.11 21.93
N ALA A 134 -2.96 -0.25 22.73
CA ALA A 134 -1.50 -0.19 22.86
C ALA A 134 -0.99 -1.37 23.68
N GLU A 135 -0.76 -2.50 23.02
CA GLU A 135 -0.35 -3.76 23.61
C GLU A 135 1.07 -4.15 23.21
N VAL A 136 1.74 -4.87 24.11
CA VAL A 136 3.07 -5.44 23.82
C VAL A 136 2.89 -6.69 22.95
N GLY A 137 3.46 -6.64 21.75
CA GLY A 137 3.46 -7.73 20.78
C GLY A 137 4.75 -7.77 19.99
N TYR A 138 4.71 -8.38 18.81
CA TYR A 138 5.87 -8.39 17.90
C TYR A 138 6.17 -6.98 17.40
N ASN A 139 7.30 -6.44 17.81
CA ASN A 139 7.79 -5.13 17.39
C ASN A 139 9.31 -5.21 17.12
N PRO A 140 9.72 -5.46 15.89
CA PRO A 140 11.13 -5.67 15.56
C PRO A 140 12.00 -4.41 15.73
N HIS A 141 11.41 -3.22 15.63
CA HIS A 141 12.15 -1.96 15.77
C HIS A 141 12.34 -1.54 17.23
N LYS A 142 11.37 -1.88 18.11
CA LYS A 142 11.38 -1.54 19.55
C LYS A 142 10.79 -2.67 20.35
N PRO A 143 11.54 -3.79 20.56
CA PRO A 143 11.07 -4.93 21.35
C PRO A 143 10.58 -4.51 22.74
N GLY A 144 9.47 -5.10 23.20
CA GLY A 144 8.86 -4.82 24.50
C GLY A 144 8.08 -3.50 24.60
N ARG A 145 8.03 -2.68 23.53
CA ARG A 145 7.20 -1.47 23.51
C ARG A 145 5.79 -1.78 23.00
N PRO A 146 4.76 -1.18 23.65
CA PRO A 146 3.40 -1.25 23.14
C PRO A 146 3.28 -0.73 21.72
N SER A 147 2.39 -1.31 20.94
CA SER A 147 2.18 -0.96 19.55
C SER A 147 0.74 -1.17 19.09
N HIS A 148 0.39 -0.63 17.94
CA HIS A 148 -0.75 -1.05 17.14
C HIS A 148 -0.24 -1.86 15.95
N ALA A 149 -0.96 -2.92 15.58
CA ALA A 149 -0.73 -3.70 14.37
C ALA A 149 -1.63 -3.17 13.24
N TYR A 150 -1.04 -2.91 12.07
CA TYR A 150 -1.73 -2.48 10.86
C TYR A 150 -1.70 -3.64 9.87
N HIS A 151 -2.82 -4.37 9.74
CA HIS A 151 -3.01 -5.42 8.75
C HIS A 151 -3.44 -4.79 7.44
N THR A 152 -2.75 -5.09 6.36
CA THR A 152 -2.91 -4.36 5.09
C THR A 152 -2.99 -5.29 3.91
N TYR A 153 -3.78 -4.89 2.92
CA TYR A 153 -4.09 -5.66 1.72
C TYR A 153 -3.85 -4.78 0.49
N TRP A 154 -3.12 -5.32 -0.51
CA TRP A 154 -2.62 -4.55 -1.65
C TRP A 154 -2.84 -5.24 -2.97
N ILE A 155 -3.14 -4.46 -4.00
CA ILE A 155 -2.92 -4.90 -5.37
C ILE A 155 -1.44 -4.69 -5.68
N ALA A 156 -0.67 -5.78 -5.71
CA ALA A 156 0.78 -5.78 -5.72
C ALA A 156 1.40 -4.79 -6.72
N ARG A 157 1.16 -4.96 -8.00
CA ARG A 157 1.79 -4.15 -9.05
C ARG A 157 1.26 -2.73 -9.17
N LEU A 158 0.01 -2.52 -8.79
CA LEU A 158 -0.60 -1.20 -8.82
C LEU A 158 -0.23 -0.35 -7.61
N ARG A 159 0.29 -0.98 -6.55
CA ARG A 159 0.57 -0.32 -5.27
C ARG A 159 -0.65 0.46 -4.76
N LEU A 160 -1.85 -0.12 -4.93
CA LEU A 160 -3.08 0.43 -4.40
C LEU A 160 -3.49 -0.35 -3.16
N CYS A 161 -3.81 0.37 -2.11
CA CYS A 161 -4.32 -0.19 -0.86
C CYS A 161 -5.78 -0.62 -1.04
N LEU A 162 -6.08 -1.90 -0.80
CA LEU A 162 -7.44 -2.43 -0.80
C LEU A 162 -8.16 -2.10 0.50
N ASP A 163 -7.50 -2.34 1.64
CA ASP A 163 -7.95 -1.96 2.97
C ASP A 163 -6.79 -2.00 3.97
N VAL A 164 -7.02 -1.41 5.14
CA VAL A 164 -6.15 -1.46 6.31
C VAL A 164 -6.97 -1.64 7.57
N GLU A 165 -6.55 -2.55 8.45
CA GLU A 165 -7.14 -2.76 9.76
C GLU A 165 -6.14 -2.45 10.87
N VAL A 166 -6.54 -1.58 11.81
CA VAL A 166 -5.75 -1.26 13.00
C VAL A 166 -6.23 -2.12 14.15
N ARG A 167 -5.33 -2.90 14.72
CA ARG A 167 -5.60 -3.83 15.80
C ARG A 167 -4.63 -3.60 16.97
N PRO A 168 -4.96 -4.09 18.19
CA PRO A 168 -4.00 -4.13 19.29
C PRO A 168 -2.69 -4.82 18.89
N GLY A 169 -1.57 -4.32 19.43
CA GLY A 169 -0.23 -4.75 19.00
C GLY A 169 0.11 -6.23 19.31
N ASN A 170 -0.64 -6.88 20.20
CA ASN A 170 -0.51 -8.32 20.52
C ASN A 170 -1.34 -9.22 19.59
N GLN A 171 -2.12 -8.66 18.67
CA GLN A 171 -2.94 -9.44 17.74
C GLN A 171 -2.14 -9.83 16.51
N SER A 172 -1.92 -11.14 16.35
CA SER A 172 -1.13 -11.69 15.24
C SER A 172 -1.82 -11.54 13.88
N SER A 173 -1.03 -11.43 12.83
CA SER A 173 -1.50 -11.30 11.46
C SER A 173 -2.39 -12.46 11.01
N ALA A 174 -1.93 -13.69 11.25
CA ALA A 174 -2.61 -14.91 10.81
C ALA A 174 -3.98 -15.14 11.47
N SER A 175 -4.15 -14.69 12.72
CA SER A 175 -5.38 -14.93 13.46
C SER A 175 -6.35 -13.76 13.42
N HIS A 176 -5.86 -12.53 13.36
CA HIS A 176 -6.66 -11.33 13.59
C HIS A 176 -6.80 -10.43 12.36
N GLY A 177 -5.86 -10.47 11.40
CA GLY A 177 -5.99 -9.79 10.12
C GLY A 177 -6.82 -10.59 9.11
N MET A 178 -6.74 -11.92 9.14
CA MET A 178 -7.37 -12.78 8.14
C MET A 178 -8.91 -12.68 8.06
N PRO A 179 -9.67 -12.55 9.16
CA PRO A 179 -11.13 -12.41 9.05
C PRO A 179 -11.58 -11.24 8.17
N GLY A 180 -10.96 -10.07 8.32
CA GLY A 180 -11.27 -8.91 7.49
C GLY A 180 -10.86 -9.08 6.02
N LEU A 181 -9.75 -9.79 5.78
CA LEU A 181 -9.35 -10.17 4.43
C LEU A 181 -10.37 -11.08 3.76
N TRP A 182 -10.84 -12.11 4.49
CA TRP A 182 -11.84 -13.04 3.93
C TRP A 182 -13.16 -12.34 3.64
N GLU A 183 -13.62 -11.43 4.52
CA GLU A 183 -14.79 -10.59 4.25
C GLU A 183 -14.60 -9.78 2.96
N LEU A 184 -13.42 -9.18 2.75
CA LEU A 184 -13.10 -8.44 1.54
C LEU A 184 -13.16 -9.34 0.30
N ILE A 185 -12.47 -10.47 0.31
CA ILE A 185 -12.40 -11.41 -0.82
C ILE A 185 -13.79 -12.00 -1.14
N ASP A 186 -14.53 -12.41 -0.11
CA ASP A 186 -15.87 -13.02 -0.27
C ASP A 186 -16.90 -12.00 -0.76
N SER A 187 -16.65 -10.70 -0.56
CA SER A 187 -17.47 -9.61 -1.14
C SER A 187 -17.22 -9.37 -2.63
N LEU A 188 -16.14 -9.93 -3.20
CA LEU A 188 -15.81 -9.77 -4.62
C LEU A 188 -16.52 -10.84 -5.46
N PRO A 189 -17.03 -10.49 -6.65
CA PRO A 189 -17.45 -11.47 -7.65
C PRO A 189 -16.30 -12.45 -7.93
N SER A 190 -16.64 -13.71 -8.25
CA SER A 190 -15.64 -14.75 -8.53
C SER A 190 -14.61 -14.33 -9.61
N THR A 191 -15.06 -13.59 -10.62
CA THR A 191 -14.24 -13.06 -11.72
C THR A 191 -13.29 -11.95 -11.31
N GLN A 192 -13.45 -11.36 -10.12
CA GLN A 192 -12.62 -10.29 -9.57
C GLN A 192 -11.75 -10.76 -8.41
N ARG A 193 -11.84 -12.03 -8.01
CA ARG A 193 -10.98 -12.57 -6.96
C ARG A 193 -9.51 -12.58 -7.37
N PRO A 194 -8.56 -12.48 -6.42
CA PRO A 194 -7.14 -12.50 -6.75
C PRO A 194 -6.75 -13.84 -7.41
N HIS A 195 -5.83 -13.77 -8.36
CA HIS A 195 -5.23 -14.95 -8.97
C HIS A 195 -4.41 -15.75 -7.95
N ALA A 196 -3.73 -15.07 -7.04
CA ALA A 196 -3.08 -15.68 -5.88
C ALA A 196 -2.87 -14.67 -4.76
N ILE A 197 -2.66 -15.18 -3.54
CA ILE A 197 -2.31 -14.41 -2.35
C ILE A 197 -0.83 -14.63 -2.04
N ARG A 198 -0.12 -13.54 -1.75
CA ARG A 198 1.30 -13.56 -1.42
C ARG A 198 1.53 -12.90 -0.06
N GLY A 199 2.36 -13.51 0.78
CA GLY A 199 2.64 -13.00 2.12
C GLY A 199 3.97 -13.49 2.68
N ASP A 200 4.37 -12.90 3.82
CA ASP A 200 5.58 -13.28 4.54
C ASP A 200 5.40 -14.56 5.39
N CYS A 201 6.38 -14.86 6.22
CA CYS A 201 6.39 -16.06 7.06
C CYS A 201 5.30 -16.08 8.17
N ASN A 202 4.62 -14.97 8.41
CA ASN A 202 3.50 -14.94 9.35
C ASN A 202 2.23 -15.58 8.78
N TYR A 203 2.14 -15.68 7.45
CA TYR A 203 0.97 -16.22 6.75
C TYR A 203 1.13 -17.69 6.31
N GLY A 204 2.34 -18.23 6.34
CA GLY A 204 2.62 -19.64 6.02
C GLY A 204 2.16 -20.63 7.11
N SER A 205 0.96 -20.43 7.64
CA SER A 205 0.34 -21.26 8.70
C SER A 205 -0.78 -22.13 8.14
N GLU A 206 -1.06 -23.28 8.79
CA GLU A 206 -2.12 -24.19 8.38
C GLU A 206 -3.47 -23.50 8.20
N GLY A 207 -3.87 -22.67 9.17
CA GLY A 207 -5.18 -22.00 9.13
C GLY A 207 -5.33 -21.09 7.92
N VAL A 208 -4.28 -20.32 7.57
CA VAL A 208 -4.32 -19.43 6.39
C VAL A 208 -4.33 -20.21 5.09
N MET A 209 -3.46 -21.24 4.98
CA MET A 209 -3.38 -22.06 3.78
C MET A 209 -4.67 -22.85 3.53
N ALA A 210 -5.26 -23.44 4.56
CA ALA A 210 -6.53 -24.15 4.47
C ALA A 210 -7.68 -23.26 4.00
N GLU A 211 -7.75 -22.02 4.48
CA GLU A 211 -8.75 -21.04 4.04
C GLU A 211 -8.55 -20.61 2.58
N CYS A 212 -7.30 -20.47 2.13
CA CYS A 212 -6.99 -20.25 0.71
C CYS A 212 -7.47 -21.44 -0.14
N GLU A 213 -7.14 -22.65 0.30
CA GLU A 213 -7.49 -23.91 -0.37
C GLU A 213 -9.00 -24.10 -0.44
N ALA A 214 -9.74 -23.81 0.64
CA ALA A 214 -11.21 -23.88 0.69
C ALA A 214 -11.88 -22.90 -0.30
N ARG A 215 -11.23 -21.76 -0.60
CA ARG A 215 -11.70 -20.76 -1.56
C ARG A 215 -11.19 -20.98 -2.99
N ASN A 216 -10.38 -22.02 -3.21
CA ASN A 216 -9.68 -22.26 -4.48
C ASN A 216 -8.81 -21.06 -4.92
N ILE A 217 -8.18 -20.35 -3.97
CA ILE A 217 -7.27 -19.25 -4.25
C ILE A 217 -5.84 -19.75 -4.05
N PRO A 218 -5.01 -19.79 -5.10
CA PRO A 218 -3.60 -20.12 -4.97
C PRO A 218 -2.86 -19.17 -4.05
N TYR A 219 -1.77 -19.63 -3.46
CA TYR A 219 -0.96 -18.80 -2.56
C TYR A 219 0.54 -19.04 -2.77
N LEU A 220 1.32 -18.06 -2.30
CA LEU A 220 2.79 -18.10 -2.26
C LEU A 220 3.26 -17.43 -0.96
N PHE A 221 3.55 -18.25 0.06
CA PHE A 221 3.96 -17.76 1.37
C PHE A 221 5.38 -18.19 1.71
N LYS A 222 6.16 -17.29 2.30
CA LYS A 222 7.42 -17.68 2.94
C LYS A 222 7.10 -18.47 4.20
N ILE A 223 7.95 -19.44 4.54
CA ILE A 223 7.86 -20.17 5.80
C ILE A 223 9.12 -19.97 6.63
N ARG A 224 8.96 -20.14 7.95
CA ARG A 224 10.08 -19.98 8.90
C ARG A 224 11.02 -21.18 8.79
N GLN A 225 12.31 -20.94 8.91
CA GLN A 225 13.34 -21.98 8.89
C GLN A 225 13.39 -22.73 10.23
N THR A 226 12.43 -23.61 10.46
CA THR A 226 12.42 -24.56 11.59
C THR A 226 13.42 -25.72 11.36
N ALA A 227 13.65 -26.55 12.36
CA ALA A 227 14.54 -27.70 12.24
C ALA A 227 14.17 -28.60 11.05
N LYS A 228 12.87 -28.94 10.86
CA LYS A 228 12.41 -29.71 9.71
C LYS A 228 12.67 -29.03 8.36
N VAL A 229 12.54 -27.71 8.29
CA VAL A 229 12.85 -26.95 7.08
C VAL A 229 14.34 -27.00 6.77
N LYS A 230 15.20 -26.88 7.78
CA LYS A 230 16.66 -27.04 7.64
C LYS A 230 17.05 -28.44 7.15
N THR A 231 16.46 -29.49 7.75
CA THR A 231 16.66 -30.87 7.27
C THR A 231 16.26 -31.04 5.79
N LEU A 232 15.17 -30.41 5.36
CA LEU A 232 14.80 -30.43 3.93
C LEU A 232 15.85 -29.71 3.07
N ILE A 233 16.32 -28.54 3.49
CA ILE A 233 17.37 -27.81 2.79
C ILE A 233 18.61 -28.69 2.62
N ASP A 234 19.09 -29.31 3.71
CA ASP A 234 20.28 -30.19 3.66
C ASP A 234 20.09 -31.39 2.72
N ALA A 235 18.91 -31.99 2.70
CA ALA A 235 18.58 -33.08 1.80
C ALA A 235 18.57 -32.64 0.31
N LEU A 236 18.03 -31.44 0.04
CA LEU A 236 18.00 -30.87 -1.31
C LEU A 236 19.38 -30.41 -1.78
N GLU A 237 20.25 -29.94 -0.89
CA GLU A 237 21.65 -29.64 -1.20
C GLU A 237 22.40 -30.91 -1.66
N GLN A 238 22.19 -32.03 -0.97
CA GLN A 238 22.80 -33.32 -1.36
C GLN A 238 22.24 -33.85 -2.67
N LYS A 239 20.95 -33.66 -2.94
CA LYS A 239 20.30 -34.11 -4.18
C LYS A 239 20.79 -33.33 -5.40
N GLY A 240 21.10 -32.06 -5.27
CA GLY A 240 21.43 -31.17 -6.38
C GLY A 240 20.25 -30.91 -7.33
N GLY A 241 20.53 -30.31 -8.48
CA GLY A 241 19.50 -30.02 -9.49
C GLY A 241 18.87 -28.63 -9.31
N TRP A 242 19.64 -27.68 -8.79
CA TRP A 242 19.24 -26.30 -8.64
C TRP A 242 19.08 -25.62 -10.00
N LEU A 243 17.96 -24.91 -10.19
CA LEU A 243 17.63 -24.13 -11.39
C LEU A 243 17.99 -22.68 -11.19
N ASP A 244 18.55 -22.03 -12.19
CA ASP A 244 18.78 -20.57 -12.16
C ASP A 244 17.44 -19.83 -12.11
N CYS A 245 17.30 -18.96 -11.12
CA CYS A 245 16.12 -18.12 -10.89
C CYS A 245 16.40 -16.62 -11.18
N GLY A 246 17.54 -16.34 -11.77
CA GLY A 246 17.97 -14.98 -12.09
C GLY A 246 18.43 -14.16 -10.88
N GLN A 247 19.21 -13.11 -11.13
CA GLN A 247 19.75 -12.19 -10.12
C GLN A 247 20.53 -12.91 -8.99
N GLY A 248 21.22 -14.00 -9.32
CA GLY A 248 22.04 -14.76 -8.39
C GLY A 248 21.25 -15.68 -7.44
N PHE A 249 19.97 -15.90 -7.72
CA PHE A 249 19.17 -16.90 -7.02
C PHE A 249 19.14 -18.21 -7.81
N GLU A 250 19.17 -19.30 -7.07
CA GLU A 250 18.90 -20.65 -7.56
C GLU A 250 17.72 -21.22 -6.78
N GLY A 251 16.90 -22.05 -7.41
CA GLY A 251 15.71 -22.63 -6.81
C GLY A 251 15.55 -24.11 -7.09
N ILE A 252 14.98 -24.83 -6.15
CA ILE A 252 14.68 -26.26 -6.27
C ILE A 252 13.31 -26.55 -5.65
N GLU A 253 12.61 -27.51 -6.22
CA GLU A 253 11.32 -27.97 -5.72
C GLU A 253 11.48 -29.11 -4.72
N GLY A 254 10.64 -29.09 -3.69
CA GLY A 254 10.55 -30.12 -2.68
C GLY A 254 9.15 -30.24 -2.11
N GLU A 255 8.98 -31.18 -1.21
CA GLU A 255 7.73 -31.37 -0.48
C GLU A 255 8.00 -31.35 1.02
N LEU A 256 7.08 -30.77 1.78
CA LEU A 256 7.24 -30.60 3.21
C LEU A 256 5.91 -30.84 3.94
N ARG A 257 6.00 -31.49 5.09
CA ARG A 257 4.93 -31.57 6.09
C ARG A 257 5.45 -31.12 7.43
N LEU A 258 5.07 -29.92 7.85
CA LEU A 258 5.40 -29.43 9.21
C LEU A 258 4.44 -30.02 10.25
N SER A 259 4.86 -29.98 11.51
CA SER A 259 3.98 -30.27 12.65
C SER A 259 2.82 -29.28 12.64
N GLY A 260 1.58 -29.78 12.72
CA GLY A 260 0.37 -28.96 12.63
C GLY A 260 -0.16 -28.77 11.20
N TRP A 261 0.53 -29.24 10.17
CA TRP A 261 -0.01 -29.28 8.83
C TRP A 261 -0.83 -30.55 8.61
N SER A 262 -2.04 -30.40 8.10
CA SER A 262 -2.95 -31.51 7.80
C SER A 262 -2.41 -32.43 6.71
N ARG A 263 -1.64 -31.89 5.76
CA ARG A 263 -1.09 -32.60 4.59
C ARG A 263 0.31 -32.14 4.23
N GLN A 264 0.97 -32.92 3.40
CA GLN A 264 2.18 -32.55 2.70
C GLN A 264 1.88 -31.47 1.65
N ARG A 265 2.74 -30.48 1.53
CA ARG A 265 2.59 -29.39 0.57
C ARG A 265 3.86 -29.17 -0.22
N ARG A 266 3.68 -28.74 -1.44
CA ARG A 266 4.75 -28.32 -2.34
C ARG A 266 5.46 -27.10 -1.80
N VAL A 267 6.79 -27.13 -1.81
CA VAL A 267 7.63 -26.02 -1.42
C VAL A 267 8.72 -25.76 -2.44
N ILE A 268 9.12 -24.51 -2.55
CA ILE A 268 10.28 -24.08 -3.34
C ILE A 268 11.33 -23.58 -2.37
N VAL A 269 12.51 -24.19 -2.43
CA VAL A 269 13.68 -23.72 -1.71
C VAL A 269 14.49 -22.87 -2.67
N ALA A 270 14.68 -21.60 -2.37
CA ALA A 270 15.55 -20.70 -3.10
C ALA A 270 16.78 -20.38 -2.26
N ARG A 271 17.95 -20.30 -2.91
CA ARG A 271 19.21 -19.91 -2.28
C ARG A 271 19.90 -18.82 -3.07
N ARG A 272 20.68 -18.01 -2.37
CA ARG A 272 21.55 -17.00 -2.98
C ARG A 272 22.91 -17.03 -2.29
N ARG A 273 23.98 -17.02 -3.08
CA ARG A 273 25.35 -16.98 -2.55
C ARG A 273 25.55 -15.67 -1.76
N ILE A 274 26.01 -15.78 -0.52
CA ILE A 274 26.43 -14.64 0.28
C ILE A 274 27.84 -14.29 -0.17
N GLN A 275 28.01 -13.10 -0.76
CA GLN A 275 29.35 -12.54 -0.95
C GLN A 275 29.86 -12.09 0.41
N ALA A 276 30.95 -12.66 0.87
CA ALA A 276 31.62 -12.13 2.06
C ALA A 276 32.09 -10.71 1.74
N GLU A 277 31.39 -9.71 2.26
CA GLU A 277 31.92 -8.34 2.29
C GLU A 277 33.22 -8.38 3.09
N GLY A 278 34.30 -7.89 2.48
CA GLY A 278 35.65 -8.03 2.95
C GLY A 278 35.86 -7.64 4.40
N GLY A 279 36.41 -8.51 5.19
CA GLY A 279 37.16 -8.18 6.39
C GLY A 279 36.96 -9.03 7.64
N GLU A 280 35.82 -9.67 7.91
CA GLU A 280 35.61 -10.37 9.19
C GLU A 280 35.39 -11.89 9.12
N ALA A 281 35.04 -12.46 7.95
CA ALA A 281 34.88 -13.90 7.79
C ALA A 281 36.20 -14.68 7.84
N GLN A 282 37.35 -14.02 7.77
CA GLN A 282 38.67 -14.64 7.79
C GLN A 282 39.21 -14.93 9.22
N LYS A 283 38.51 -14.49 10.27
CA LYS A 283 39.00 -14.65 11.65
C LYS A 283 38.49 -15.86 12.40
N THR A 284 37.61 -16.70 11.81
CA THR A 284 37.07 -17.90 12.45
C THR A 284 37.52 -19.20 11.77
N ALA A 285 38.41 -19.16 10.80
CA ALA A 285 39.07 -20.38 10.31
C ALA A 285 40.09 -20.80 11.37
N LEU A 286 39.81 -21.96 12.00
CA LEU A 286 40.71 -22.56 12.99
C LEU A 286 42.14 -22.65 12.42
N PRO A 287 43.19 -22.27 13.19
CA PRO A 287 44.57 -22.31 12.77
C PRO A 287 45.13 -23.74 12.54
N LEU A 288 44.33 -24.79 12.69
CA LEU A 288 44.81 -26.19 12.70
C LEU A 288 44.83 -26.87 11.33
N LEU A 289 44.36 -26.24 10.25
CA LEU A 289 44.32 -26.87 8.92
C LEU A 289 45.35 -26.37 7.89
N THR A 290 46.29 -25.53 8.33
CA THR A 290 47.35 -25.00 7.44
C THR A 290 48.57 -25.89 7.25
N GLN A 291 48.52 -27.16 7.67
CA GLN A 291 49.65 -28.09 7.49
C GLN A 291 49.50 -29.09 6.31
N CYS A 292 48.34 -29.16 5.66
CA CYS A 292 48.17 -29.93 4.42
C CYS A 292 47.91 -28.96 3.28
N GLY A 293 48.86 -28.80 2.37
CA GLY A 293 48.94 -27.83 1.28
C GLY A 293 47.80 -27.86 0.22
N GLU A 294 46.58 -28.01 0.66
CA GLU A 294 45.37 -27.79 -0.16
C GLU A 294 44.87 -26.37 0.08
N LEU A 295 44.70 -25.63 -1.01
CA LEU A 295 44.07 -24.31 -1.00
C LEU A 295 42.73 -24.39 -0.22
N PRO A 296 42.43 -23.44 0.68
CA PRO A 296 41.18 -23.48 1.42
C PRO A 296 40.01 -23.44 0.43
N MET A 297 39.23 -24.53 0.43
CA MET A 297 37.96 -24.57 -0.29
C MET A 297 37.16 -23.39 0.18
N GLU A 298 36.88 -22.39 -0.67
CA GLU A 298 36.03 -21.25 -0.33
C GLU A 298 34.73 -21.81 0.26
N LEU A 299 34.52 -21.61 1.55
CA LEU A 299 33.26 -21.95 2.21
C LEU A 299 32.19 -21.03 1.62
N VAL A 300 31.51 -21.53 0.58
CA VAL A 300 30.40 -20.83 -0.04
C VAL A 300 29.24 -20.89 0.93
N SER A 301 28.87 -19.73 1.48
CA SER A 301 27.69 -19.59 2.33
C SER A 301 26.49 -19.14 1.50
N TYR A 302 25.32 -19.70 1.79
CA TYR A 302 24.07 -19.37 1.12
C TYR A 302 23.03 -18.81 2.10
N ASP A 303 22.27 -17.83 1.65
CA ASP A 303 21.01 -17.40 2.28
C ASP A 303 19.85 -18.16 1.63
N TYR A 304 18.96 -18.72 2.44
CA TYR A 304 17.85 -19.55 1.99
C TYR A 304 16.51 -18.92 2.25
N ILE A 305 15.62 -19.02 1.27
CA ILE A 305 14.20 -18.68 1.36
C ILE A 305 13.40 -19.94 1.04
N VAL A 306 12.44 -20.31 1.88
CA VAL A 306 11.55 -21.42 1.59
C VAL A 306 10.14 -20.92 1.44
N LEU A 307 9.53 -21.25 0.31
CA LEU A 307 8.20 -20.82 -0.10
C LEU A 307 7.27 -22.01 -0.15
N VAL A 308 6.09 -21.92 0.44
CA VAL A 308 5.01 -22.89 0.28
C VAL A 308 3.99 -22.35 -0.71
N THR A 309 3.48 -23.20 -1.61
CA THR A 309 2.62 -22.76 -2.70
C THR A 309 1.70 -23.86 -3.22
N THR A 310 0.55 -23.42 -3.76
CA THR A 310 -0.34 -24.23 -4.61
C THR A 310 -0.32 -23.78 -6.07
N MET A 311 0.49 -22.77 -6.41
CA MET A 311 0.58 -22.25 -7.78
C MET A 311 1.30 -23.26 -8.68
N PRO A 312 0.82 -23.52 -9.91
CA PRO A 312 1.35 -24.57 -10.80
C PRO A 312 2.57 -24.12 -11.64
N TYR A 313 3.36 -23.17 -11.13
CA TYR A 313 4.51 -22.65 -11.87
C TYR A 313 5.82 -23.29 -11.43
N GLU A 314 6.83 -23.28 -12.28
CA GLU A 314 8.18 -23.76 -11.96
C GLU A 314 8.90 -22.89 -10.93
N ALA A 315 9.93 -23.47 -10.28
CA ALA A 315 10.69 -22.79 -9.24
C ALA A 315 11.24 -21.42 -9.66
N PRO A 316 11.85 -21.23 -10.86
CA PRO A 316 12.35 -19.92 -11.28
C PRO A 316 11.25 -18.84 -11.31
N ALA A 317 10.08 -19.18 -11.82
CA ALA A 317 8.97 -18.26 -11.91
C ALA A 317 8.41 -17.90 -10.53
N LEU A 318 8.29 -18.87 -9.62
CA LEU A 318 7.79 -18.64 -8.25
C LEU A 318 8.76 -17.80 -7.42
N VAL A 319 10.08 -18.05 -7.56
CA VAL A 319 11.12 -17.25 -6.91
C VAL A 319 11.09 -15.80 -7.43
N ALA A 320 10.97 -15.61 -8.74
CA ALA A 320 10.83 -14.28 -9.33
C ALA A 320 9.57 -13.57 -8.83
N LEU A 321 8.41 -14.24 -8.84
CA LEU A 321 7.15 -13.71 -8.29
C LEU A 321 7.28 -13.33 -6.81
N TYR A 322 7.94 -14.15 -5.99
CA TYR A 322 8.10 -13.83 -4.58
C TYR A 322 9.01 -12.61 -4.36
N ARG A 323 10.06 -12.48 -5.17
CA ARG A 323 11.00 -11.35 -5.09
C ARG A 323 10.34 -10.01 -5.45
N GLU A 324 9.39 -10.01 -6.37
CA GLU A 324 8.57 -8.82 -6.68
C GLU A 324 7.82 -8.30 -5.44
N ARG A 325 7.66 -9.11 -4.38
CA ARG A 325 7.10 -8.68 -3.09
C ARG A 325 7.95 -7.60 -2.41
N GLY A 326 9.26 -7.55 -2.65
CA GLY A 326 10.12 -6.46 -2.18
C GLY A 326 9.62 -5.08 -2.64
N ASP A 327 8.99 -5.02 -3.80
CA ASP A 327 8.32 -3.79 -4.25
C ASP A 327 7.09 -3.41 -3.40
N ALA A 328 6.47 -4.36 -2.68
CA ALA A 328 5.36 -4.10 -1.78
C ALA A 328 5.81 -3.55 -0.40
N GLU A 329 7.08 -3.71 -0.03
CA GLU A 329 7.63 -3.09 1.19
C GLU A 329 7.75 -1.57 1.06
N ASN A 330 7.97 -1.06 -0.16
CA ASN A 330 8.07 0.37 -0.43
C ASN A 330 6.77 1.15 -0.09
N PRO A 331 5.54 0.69 -0.40
CA PRO A 331 4.31 1.35 0.02
C PRO A 331 4.16 1.47 1.55
N PHE A 332 4.66 0.51 2.33
CA PHE A 332 4.60 0.60 3.80
C PHE A 332 5.50 1.70 4.32
N ASP A 333 6.72 1.77 3.82
CA ASP A 333 7.65 2.83 4.17
C ASP A 333 7.08 4.20 3.77
N GLU A 334 6.56 4.30 2.57
CA GLU A 334 5.89 5.50 2.08
C GLU A 334 4.71 5.92 2.97
N LEU A 335 3.80 5.00 3.31
CA LEU A 335 2.64 5.31 4.15
C LEU A 335 3.01 5.66 5.58
N LYS A 336 4.00 5.01 6.17
CA LYS A 336 4.50 5.33 7.50
C LYS A 336 5.18 6.68 7.55
N ASN A 337 6.14 6.89 6.66
CA ASN A 337 7.08 7.99 6.76
C ASN A 337 6.65 9.23 6.00
N GLN A 338 5.82 9.08 4.95
CA GLN A 338 5.44 10.18 4.08
C GLN A 338 3.95 10.54 4.17
N TRP A 339 3.06 9.59 4.60
CA TRP A 339 1.62 9.80 4.66
C TRP A 339 1.03 9.83 6.07
N GLY A 340 1.84 9.51 7.08
CA GLY A 340 1.48 9.71 8.48
C GLY A 340 0.89 8.49 9.19
N TRP A 341 1.00 7.25 8.68
CA TRP A 341 0.60 6.06 9.45
C TRP A 341 1.38 5.89 10.75
N ALA A 342 2.66 6.28 10.78
CA ALA A 342 3.44 6.32 12.01
C ALA A 342 3.00 7.41 12.99
N GLY A 343 2.18 8.35 12.54
CA GLY A 343 1.68 9.50 13.29
C GLY A 343 0.18 9.45 13.56
N PHE A 344 -0.46 10.61 13.70
CA PHE A 344 -1.90 10.79 13.98
C PHE A 344 -2.43 9.91 15.12
N THR A 345 -1.63 9.75 16.18
CA THR A 345 -1.97 8.91 17.33
C THR A 345 -3.03 9.59 18.19
N THR A 346 -4.03 8.84 18.62
CA THR A 346 -5.07 9.27 19.56
C THR A 346 -5.25 8.24 20.67
N GLN A 347 -6.02 8.59 21.71
CA GLN A 347 -6.36 7.67 22.81
C GLN A 347 -7.36 6.57 22.39
N ASP A 348 -8.05 6.76 21.30
CA ASP A 348 -9.19 6.00 20.82
C ASP A 348 -8.75 5.16 19.61
N LEU A 349 -8.87 3.83 19.71
CA LEU A 349 -8.45 2.89 18.67
C LEU A 349 -9.30 3.03 17.41
N ASP A 350 -10.60 3.25 17.57
CA ASP A 350 -11.53 3.39 16.48
C ASP A 350 -11.21 4.61 15.61
N ARG A 351 -10.85 5.72 16.25
CA ARG A 351 -10.39 6.91 15.54
C ARG A 351 -9.03 6.69 14.85
N CYS A 352 -8.16 5.88 15.45
CA CYS A 352 -6.92 5.44 14.76
C CYS A 352 -7.26 4.65 13.50
N GLN A 353 -8.26 3.75 13.56
CA GLN A 353 -8.76 2.98 12.42
C GLN A 353 -9.33 3.88 11.32
N VAL A 354 -10.22 4.81 11.67
CA VAL A 354 -10.80 5.77 10.70
C VAL A 354 -9.71 6.58 10.02
N THR A 355 -8.72 7.04 10.79
CA THR A 355 -7.63 7.85 10.24
C THR A 355 -6.70 7.03 9.34
N ALA A 356 -6.40 5.77 9.70
CA ALA A 356 -5.57 4.89 8.88
C ALA A 356 -6.21 4.62 7.51
N ARG A 357 -7.51 4.35 7.47
CA ARG A 357 -8.26 4.17 6.21
C ARG A 357 -8.35 5.47 5.41
N PHE A 358 -8.52 6.60 6.08
CA PHE A 358 -8.55 7.89 5.37
C PHE A 358 -7.19 8.21 4.74
N ILE A 359 -6.09 7.91 5.43
CA ILE A 359 -4.74 8.03 4.85
C ILE A 359 -4.59 7.11 3.63
N ALA A 360 -5.03 5.85 3.71
CA ALA A 360 -5.02 4.92 2.58
C ALA A 360 -5.86 5.43 1.39
N GLN A 361 -7.01 6.04 1.67
CA GLN A 361 -7.88 6.67 0.66
C GLN A 361 -7.16 7.82 -0.06
N ILE A 362 -6.52 8.71 0.68
CA ILE A 362 -5.76 9.85 0.13
C ILE A 362 -4.56 9.36 -0.65
N TYR A 363 -3.87 8.33 -0.14
CA TYR A 363 -2.75 7.68 -0.83
C TYR A 363 -3.19 7.12 -2.18
N ASN A 364 -4.30 6.39 -2.24
CA ASN A 364 -4.82 5.87 -3.51
C ASN A 364 -5.19 6.99 -4.47
N TRP A 365 -5.90 8.03 -4.02
CA TRP A 365 -6.23 9.18 -4.86
C TRP A 365 -4.99 9.88 -5.39
N TRP A 366 -4.00 10.11 -4.53
CA TRP A 366 -2.74 10.75 -4.93
C TRP A 366 -1.94 9.89 -5.90
N SER A 367 -1.85 8.58 -5.65
CA SER A 367 -1.17 7.63 -6.52
C SER A 367 -1.79 7.61 -7.93
N LEU A 368 -3.12 7.62 -8.01
CA LEU A 368 -3.86 7.69 -9.27
C LEU A 368 -3.66 9.05 -9.96
N TYR A 369 -3.74 10.15 -9.23
CA TYR A 369 -3.48 11.48 -9.78
C TYR A 369 -2.05 11.62 -10.30
N ALA A 370 -1.06 11.21 -9.55
CA ALA A 370 0.33 11.28 -9.98
C ALA A 370 0.57 10.47 -11.27
N ARG A 371 -0.11 9.31 -11.42
CA ARG A 371 -0.07 8.51 -12.65
C ARG A 371 -0.85 9.14 -13.82
N LEU A 372 -1.91 9.89 -13.54
CA LEU A 372 -2.59 10.64 -14.59
C LEU A 372 -1.69 11.71 -15.18
N VAL A 373 -0.88 12.37 -14.35
CA VAL A 373 0.05 13.43 -14.75
C VAL A 373 1.31 12.86 -15.40
N ASP A 374 1.91 11.81 -14.80
CA ASP A 374 3.10 11.12 -15.32
C ASP A 374 2.83 9.62 -15.44
N ARG A 375 2.43 9.18 -16.63
CA ARG A 375 1.99 7.81 -16.92
C ARG A 375 3.12 6.77 -16.99
N GLN A 376 4.37 7.17 -16.82
CA GLN A 376 5.50 6.27 -17.06
C GLN A 376 5.72 5.27 -15.91
N ARG A 377 5.61 5.72 -14.66
CA ARG A 377 5.84 4.87 -13.47
C ARG A 377 5.23 5.45 -12.22
N HIS A 378 5.02 4.59 -11.21
CA HIS A 378 4.74 5.04 -9.85
C HIS A 378 5.95 5.79 -9.28
N ARG A 379 5.69 6.92 -8.60
CA ARG A 379 6.68 7.71 -7.85
C ARG A 379 6.10 8.08 -6.49
N GLU A 380 6.93 7.96 -5.47
CA GLU A 380 6.54 8.23 -4.08
C GLU A 380 6.21 9.69 -3.81
N ALA A 381 5.49 9.93 -2.71
CA ALA A 381 5.05 11.26 -2.29
C ALA A 381 6.22 12.22 -2.03
N VAL A 382 7.36 11.74 -1.51
CA VAL A 382 8.55 12.56 -1.31
C VAL A 382 9.03 13.24 -2.60
N THR A 383 8.83 12.58 -3.73
CA THR A 383 9.17 13.13 -5.07
C THR A 383 7.99 13.88 -5.68
N THR A 384 6.78 13.32 -5.59
CA THR A 384 5.63 13.86 -6.34
C THR A 384 5.00 15.08 -5.67
N ARG A 385 5.02 15.20 -4.34
CA ARG A 385 4.47 16.39 -3.66
C ARG A 385 5.19 17.69 -4.03
N PRO A 386 6.53 17.78 -3.97
CA PRO A 386 7.22 18.99 -4.43
C PRO A 386 6.93 19.32 -5.90
N GLU A 387 6.75 18.31 -6.75
CA GLU A 387 6.52 18.50 -8.18
C GLU A 387 5.05 18.80 -8.54
N LEU A 388 4.06 18.20 -7.83
CA LEU A 388 2.65 18.21 -8.22
C LEU A 388 1.71 18.90 -7.20
N LEU A 389 2.22 19.29 -6.03
CA LEU A 389 1.46 20.00 -5.00
C LEU A 389 2.09 21.37 -4.70
N GLY A 390 3.43 21.41 -4.63
CA GLY A 390 4.19 22.61 -4.32
C GLY A 390 4.07 23.66 -5.42
N GLY A 391 4.17 24.93 -5.03
CA GLY A 391 4.10 26.06 -5.95
C GLY A 391 3.36 27.22 -5.29
N VAL A 392 3.70 28.44 -5.66
CA VAL A 392 3.02 29.61 -5.13
C VAL A 392 1.80 29.92 -5.98
N ALA A 393 0.62 29.94 -5.36
CA ALA A 393 -0.57 30.42 -6.00
C ALA A 393 -1.11 31.70 -5.37
N ARG A 394 -1.62 32.58 -6.22
CA ARG A 394 -2.32 33.80 -5.86
C ARG A 394 -3.77 33.74 -6.35
N GLN A 395 -4.69 33.92 -5.44
CA GLN A 395 -6.10 34.09 -5.76
C GLN A 395 -6.40 35.60 -5.98
N THR A 396 -7.06 35.91 -7.07
CA THR A 396 -7.63 37.24 -7.35
C THR A 396 -9.11 37.08 -7.64
N ARG A 397 -9.91 38.07 -7.23
CA ARG A 397 -11.34 38.16 -7.55
C ARG A 397 -11.58 39.44 -8.35
N HIS A 398 -12.24 39.30 -9.48
CA HIS A 398 -12.65 40.42 -10.33
C HIS A 398 -13.98 40.10 -10.99
N ALA A 399 -14.93 41.03 -10.93
CA ALA A 399 -16.26 40.90 -11.54
C ALA A 399 -16.99 39.58 -11.17
N GLY A 400 -16.94 39.17 -9.93
CA GLY A 400 -17.56 37.92 -9.46
C GLY A 400 -16.77 36.64 -9.80
N GLN A 401 -15.73 36.72 -10.62
CA GLN A 401 -14.90 35.57 -10.99
C GLN A 401 -13.70 35.43 -10.07
N THR A 402 -13.41 34.18 -9.68
CA THR A 402 -12.19 33.83 -8.94
C THR A 402 -11.16 33.28 -9.91
N ARG A 403 -9.98 33.89 -9.92
CA ARG A 403 -8.83 33.43 -10.72
C ARG A 403 -7.71 32.98 -9.79
N ILE A 404 -7.15 31.79 -10.08
CA ILE A 404 -5.98 31.27 -9.38
C ILE A 404 -4.82 31.27 -10.36
N SER A 405 -3.77 32.03 -10.05
CA SER A 405 -2.53 32.06 -10.82
C SER A 405 -1.47 31.26 -10.09
N VAL A 406 -0.94 30.21 -10.72
CA VAL A 406 0.05 29.31 -10.15
C VAL A 406 1.42 29.60 -10.77
N ASN A 407 2.42 29.77 -9.92
CA ASN A 407 3.81 29.93 -10.34
C ASN A 407 4.61 28.68 -9.92
N LEU A 408 5.30 28.08 -10.88
CA LEU A 408 6.16 26.91 -10.70
C LEU A 408 7.61 27.37 -10.85
N SER A 409 8.41 27.14 -9.83
CA SER A 409 9.79 27.65 -9.73
C SER A 409 10.88 26.58 -9.61
N HIS A 410 10.57 25.30 -9.95
CA HIS A 410 11.55 24.22 -9.88
C HIS A 410 12.14 23.84 -11.24
N ALA A 411 13.28 23.16 -11.25
CA ALA A 411 14.03 22.83 -12.48
C ALA A 411 13.23 22.02 -13.52
N LYS A 412 12.21 21.25 -13.11
CA LYS A 412 11.32 20.48 -13.99
C LYS A 412 10.04 21.24 -14.36
N SER A 413 9.92 22.52 -14.03
CA SER A 413 8.67 23.28 -14.15
C SER A 413 8.05 23.24 -15.53
N THR A 414 8.84 23.32 -16.60
CA THR A 414 8.34 23.27 -17.98
C THR A 414 7.68 21.93 -18.31
N LYS A 415 8.35 20.82 -17.96
CA LYS A 415 7.79 19.46 -18.15
C LYS A 415 6.51 19.28 -17.34
N ILE A 416 6.55 19.61 -16.06
CA ILE A 416 5.41 19.45 -15.16
C ILE A 416 4.23 20.33 -15.60
N LYS A 417 4.48 21.55 -16.04
CA LYS A 417 3.43 22.43 -16.58
C LYS A 417 2.74 21.81 -17.78
N ALA A 418 3.49 21.24 -18.71
CA ALA A 418 2.92 20.57 -19.89
C ALA A 418 2.06 19.37 -19.48
N GLN A 419 2.57 18.51 -18.60
CA GLN A 419 1.86 17.32 -18.08
C GLN A 419 0.58 17.71 -17.32
N LEU A 420 0.64 18.70 -16.44
CA LEU A 420 -0.54 19.21 -15.73
C LEU A 420 -1.57 19.81 -16.67
N SER A 421 -1.13 20.54 -17.70
CA SER A 421 -2.03 21.12 -18.69
C SER A 421 -2.73 20.03 -19.52
N GLU A 422 -2.02 18.97 -19.92
CA GLU A 422 -2.60 17.82 -20.62
C GLU A 422 -3.64 17.10 -19.74
N ALA A 423 -3.26 16.79 -18.48
CA ALA A 423 -4.17 16.14 -17.53
C ALA A 423 -5.41 17.00 -17.26
N SER A 424 -5.24 18.31 -17.06
CA SER A 424 -6.33 19.25 -16.83
C SER A 424 -7.27 19.35 -18.05
N ALA A 425 -6.72 19.43 -19.27
CA ALA A 425 -7.52 19.45 -20.49
C ALA A 425 -8.35 18.18 -20.65
N PHE A 426 -7.76 17.02 -20.38
CA PHE A 426 -8.47 15.74 -20.38
C PHE A 426 -9.60 15.73 -19.32
N LEU A 427 -9.33 16.13 -18.09
CA LEU A 427 -10.36 16.19 -17.04
C LEU A 427 -11.49 17.16 -17.40
N GLN A 428 -11.14 18.31 -18.00
CA GLN A 428 -12.13 19.28 -18.46
C GLN A 428 -13.01 18.74 -19.58
N SER A 429 -12.45 17.99 -20.52
CA SER A 429 -13.21 17.35 -21.60
C SER A 429 -14.28 16.39 -21.08
N LEU A 430 -14.01 15.68 -19.96
CA LEU A 430 -14.99 14.80 -19.31
C LEU A 430 -16.18 15.55 -18.70
N LEU A 431 -15.96 16.80 -18.29
CA LEU A 431 -17.00 17.64 -17.68
C LEU A 431 -17.85 18.37 -18.72
N THR A 432 -17.29 18.61 -19.92
CA THR A 432 -17.92 19.42 -20.98
C THR A 432 -18.41 18.59 -22.16
N THR A 433 -18.24 17.27 -22.12
CA THR A 433 -18.71 16.39 -23.20
C THR A 433 -20.24 16.44 -23.35
N ALA A 434 -20.72 16.39 -24.57
CA ALA A 434 -22.15 16.34 -24.91
C ALA A 434 -22.85 15.09 -24.36
N GLU A 435 -22.12 14.02 -24.06
CA GLU A 435 -22.65 12.76 -23.50
C GLU A 435 -23.16 12.89 -22.07
N GLN A 436 -22.87 13.99 -21.35
CA GLN A 436 -23.28 14.23 -19.95
C GLN A 436 -22.96 13.05 -19.02
N LEU A 437 -21.71 12.62 -19.02
CA LEU A 437 -21.25 11.47 -18.24
C LEU A 437 -21.57 11.60 -16.74
N THR A 438 -22.05 10.52 -16.14
CA THR A 438 -22.20 10.40 -14.68
C THR A 438 -20.85 10.35 -13.97
N ASN A 439 -20.83 10.61 -12.64
CA ASN A 439 -19.59 10.48 -11.84
C ASN A 439 -18.89 9.11 -12.02
N PRO A 440 -19.60 7.96 -11.94
CA PRO A 440 -18.98 6.66 -12.18
C PRO A 440 -18.39 6.50 -13.57
N GLN A 441 -19.07 6.99 -14.61
CA GLN A 441 -18.57 6.90 -15.99
C GLN A 441 -17.33 7.77 -16.21
N ARG A 442 -17.31 9.00 -15.65
CA ARG A 442 -16.12 9.85 -15.68
C ARG A 442 -14.95 9.20 -14.95
N TRP A 443 -15.22 8.62 -13.78
CA TRP A 443 -14.19 7.94 -13.00
C TRP A 443 -13.60 6.75 -13.76
N GLU A 444 -14.44 5.95 -14.40
CA GLU A 444 -13.99 4.84 -15.25
C GLU A 444 -13.08 5.32 -16.39
N ARG A 445 -13.47 6.39 -17.11
CA ARG A 445 -12.61 6.98 -18.15
C ARG A 445 -11.29 7.52 -17.61
N ILE A 446 -11.28 8.07 -16.39
CA ILE A 446 -10.06 8.50 -15.71
C ILE A 446 -9.16 7.29 -15.44
N LEU A 447 -9.68 6.20 -14.89
CA LEU A 447 -8.92 4.99 -14.62
C LEU A 447 -8.37 4.37 -15.92
N LEU A 448 -9.17 4.28 -16.97
CA LEU A 448 -8.73 3.81 -18.28
C LEU A 448 -7.56 4.66 -18.81
N ARG A 449 -7.66 5.98 -18.71
CA ARG A 449 -6.58 6.88 -19.13
C ARG A 449 -5.28 6.70 -18.33
N ILE A 450 -5.40 6.47 -17.01
CA ILE A 450 -4.25 6.23 -16.12
C ILE A 450 -3.52 4.94 -16.50
N PHE A 451 -4.29 3.90 -16.81
CA PHE A 451 -3.77 2.55 -17.05
C PHE A 451 -3.71 2.15 -18.53
N GLU A 452 -3.97 3.08 -19.46
CA GLU A 452 -3.95 2.84 -20.90
C GLU A 452 -2.63 2.19 -21.35
N ASN A 453 -1.49 2.71 -20.91
CA ASN A 453 -0.19 2.14 -21.23
C ASN A 453 0.05 0.79 -20.55
N PHE A 454 -0.54 0.55 -19.41
CA PHE A 454 -0.44 -0.69 -18.66
C PHE A 454 -1.31 -1.79 -19.31
N ILE A 455 -2.51 -1.44 -19.76
CA ILE A 455 -3.43 -2.35 -20.44
C ILE A 455 -2.99 -2.61 -21.88
N SER A 456 -2.54 -1.57 -22.61
CA SER A 456 -2.14 -1.68 -24.02
C SER A 456 -0.80 -2.40 -24.23
N GLN A 457 0.06 -2.46 -23.24
CA GLN A 457 1.34 -3.17 -23.34
C GLN A 457 1.21 -4.69 -23.37
N LYS A 458 0.01 -5.26 -23.52
CA LYS A 458 -0.26 -6.73 -23.65
C LYS A 458 0.53 -7.65 -22.71
N ASN A 459 1.29 -7.07 -21.78
CA ASN A 459 2.22 -7.75 -20.90
C ASN A 459 1.57 -8.15 -19.57
N LEU A 460 0.24 -8.01 -19.44
CA LEU A 460 -0.47 -8.56 -18.29
C LEU A 460 -0.39 -10.09 -18.29
N HIS A 461 -0.41 -10.72 -19.46
CA HIS A 461 -0.15 -12.17 -19.58
C HIS A 461 1.31 -12.56 -19.34
N ALA A 462 2.28 -11.66 -19.60
CA ALA A 462 3.69 -11.89 -19.24
C ALA A 462 3.95 -11.77 -17.72
N ILE A 463 2.94 -11.41 -16.95
CA ILE A 463 2.96 -11.25 -15.51
C ILE A 463 2.81 -12.60 -14.79
N LEU A 464 2.04 -13.49 -15.36
CA LEU A 464 1.87 -14.84 -14.88
C LEU A 464 2.73 -15.76 -15.77
N PRO A 465 3.64 -16.52 -15.17
CA PRO A 465 4.40 -17.50 -15.93
C PRO A 465 3.45 -18.53 -16.56
N THR A 466 3.87 -19.12 -17.66
CA THR A 466 3.13 -20.24 -18.25
C THR A 466 3.07 -21.39 -17.24
N PRO A 467 1.92 -22.03 -17.02
CA PRO A 467 1.85 -23.21 -16.17
C PRO A 467 2.84 -24.27 -16.65
N ALA A 468 3.49 -24.98 -15.73
CA ALA A 468 4.31 -26.13 -16.06
C ALA A 468 3.41 -27.15 -16.78
N THR A 469 3.79 -27.53 -18.00
CA THR A 469 3.17 -28.63 -18.71
C THR A 469 3.58 -29.90 -17.99
N GLY A 470 2.64 -30.51 -17.23
CA GLY A 470 2.80 -31.80 -16.57
C GLY A 470 2.93 -32.95 -17.56
#